data_32bf49bb9a1d55329f13dd747c29ff34
#
_entry.id   32bf49bb9a1d55329f13dd747c29ff34
#
_cell.length_a   1.000
_cell.length_b   1.000
_cell.length_c   1.000
_cell.angle_alpha   90.00
_cell.angle_beta   90.00
_cell.angle_gamma   90.00
#
_symmetry.space_group_name_H-M   'P 1'
#
loop_
_entity.id
_entity.type
_entity.pdbx_description
1 polymer ?
#
loop_
_entity_poly.entity_id
_entity_poly.type
_entity_poly.pdbx_seq_one_letter_code
_entity_poly.pdbx_strand_id
1 'polypeptide(L)'
;HPLLGYTRGIFAFVRGDRAASQAWLTRSLPALPQRAAHIGWLRAMQAGRDTPDTLRAQVAQLRAAPAAAGSEDAAYRAFGLHRLLDALGDHAAAWEALAEGCAIKAAMSTARHDPAAERALFDALRALPRAAAGAVEGDDTAPPPVTRTLFVVGMHRSGTSVLERVLSGHSGMIDGGENHVFPAAMRWATEHRGTGVLDLATVERAASLGAGDWAEVGRRM
;
A
#
# COMPACT_ATOMS: atom_id res chain seq x y z
N HIS A 1 5.11 16.19 -22.85
CA HIS A 1 5.73 16.73 -21.65
C HIS A 1 6.41 15.60 -20.85
N PRO A 2 7.65 15.77 -20.34
CA PRO A 2 8.39 14.68 -19.68
C PRO A 2 7.66 14.06 -18.49
N LEU A 3 6.97 14.88 -17.67
CA LEU A 3 6.16 14.39 -16.54
C LEU A 3 5.03 13.45 -17.00
N LEU A 4 4.42 13.69 -18.16
CA LEU A 4 3.40 12.80 -18.69
C LEU A 4 3.99 11.41 -19.03
N GLY A 5 5.18 11.37 -19.62
CA GLY A 5 5.90 10.12 -19.88
C GLY A 5 6.22 9.37 -18.59
N TYR A 6 6.73 10.08 -17.59
CA TYR A 6 7.01 9.52 -16.26
C TYR A 6 5.73 8.95 -15.60
N THR A 7 4.63 9.71 -15.60
CA THR A 7 3.35 9.24 -15.06
C THR A 7 2.83 8.00 -15.80
N ARG A 8 2.91 7.98 -17.13
CA ARG A 8 2.58 6.78 -17.92
C ARG A 8 3.43 5.58 -17.56
N GLY A 9 4.72 5.80 -17.30
CA GLY A 9 5.64 4.76 -16.83
C GLY A 9 5.21 4.16 -15.50
N ILE A 10 4.78 4.99 -14.55
CA ILE A 10 4.24 4.55 -13.26
C ILE A 10 2.94 3.76 -13.44
N PHE A 11 1.99 4.26 -14.23
CA PHE A 11 0.74 3.52 -14.47
C PHE A 11 0.99 2.17 -15.14
N ALA A 12 1.90 2.10 -16.11
CA ALA A 12 2.29 0.84 -16.75
C ALA A 12 2.94 -0.12 -15.71
N PHE A 13 3.78 0.41 -14.80
CA PHE A 13 4.35 -0.34 -13.70
C PHE A 13 3.27 -0.98 -12.81
N VAL A 14 2.31 -0.18 -12.35
CA VAL A 14 1.21 -0.65 -11.49
C VAL A 14 0.35 -1.71 -12.19
N ARG A 15 0.15 -1.57 -13.50
CA ARG A 15 -0.59 -2.54 -14.32
C ARG A 15 0.19 -3.81 -14.66
N GLY A 16 1.46 -3.88 -14.27
CA GLY A 16 2.34 -5.00 -14.61
C GLY A 16 2.84 -5.02 -16.07
N ASP A 17 2.56 -3.95 -16.85
CA ASP A 17 3.09 -3.80 -18.22
C ASP A 17 4.55 -3.33 -18.16
N ARG A 18 5.44 -4.30 -17.97
CA ARG A 18 6.88 -4.06 -17.84
C ARG A 18 7.45 -3.35 -19.06
N ALA A 19 7.08 -3.77 -20.26
CA ALA A 19 7.65 -3.23 -21.50
C ALA A 19 7.30 -1.75 -21.66
N ALA A 20 6.02 -1.39 -21.53
CA ALA A 20 5.58 -0.01 -21.58
C ALA A 20 6.19 0.82 -20.45
N SER A 21 6.25 0.28 -19.22
CA SER A 21 6.86 0.96 -18.08
C SER A 21 8.32 1.31 -18.34
N GLN A 22 9.14 0.33 -18.72
CA GLN A 22 10.56 0.53 -19.02
C GLN A 22 10.77 1.55 -20.14
N ALA A 23 9.99 1.47 -21.23
CA ALA A 23 10.08 2.39 -22.35
C ALA A 23 9.78 3.85 -21.93
N TRP A 24 8.68 4.07 -21.19
CA TRP A 24 8.31 5.40 -20.75
C TRP A 24 9.27 5.98 -19.70
N LEU A 25 9.71 5.18 -18.73
CA LEU A 25 10.66 5.62 -17.69
C LEU A 25 12.03 5.96 -18.29
N THR A 26 12.54 5.13 -19.20
CA THR A 26 13.82 5.37 -19.88
C THR A 26 13.76 6.65 -20.73
N ARG A 27 12.68 6.85 -21.48
CA ARG A 27 12.47 8.04 -22.29
C ARG A 27 12.36 9.33 -21.47
N SER A 28 11.82 9.22 -20.24
CA SER A 28 11.61 10.40 -19.39
C SER A 28 12.86 10.82 -18.62
N LEU A 29 13.79 9.89 -18.39
CA LEU A 29 14.96 10.08 -17.54
C LEU A 29 15.84 11.27 -17.92
N PRO A 30 16.22 11.49 -19.20
CA PRO A 30 17.10 12.60 -19.57
C PRO A 30 16.50 14.00 -19.28
N ALA A 31 15.18 14.10 -19.31
CA ALA A 31 14.46 15.35 -19.10
C ALA A 31 14.00 15.56 -17.64
N LEU A 32 14.23 14.59 -16.77
CA LEU A 32 13.82 14.59 -15.35
C LEU A 32 14.97 14.13 -14.44
N PRO A 33 16.16 14.80 -14.48
CA PRO A 33 17.30 14.38 -13.66
C PRO A 33 16.99 14.39 -12.17
N GLN A 34 16.11 15.27 -11.70
CA GLN A 34 15.64 15.32 -10.32
C GLN A 34 14.79 14.09 -9.91
N ARG A 35 14.32 13.28 -10.87
CA ARG A 35 13.59 12.02 -10.63
C ARG A 35 14.44 10.79 -10.93
N ALA A 36 15.71 10.96 -11.22
CA ALA A 36 16.58 9.86 -11.65
C ALA A 36 16.65 8.72 -10.64
N ALA A 37 16.72 9.01 -9.35
CA ALA A 37 16.74 8.01 -8.30
C ALA A 37 15.43 7.21 -8.24
N HIS A 38 14.28 7.89 -8.27
CA HIS A 38 12.97 7.24 -8.27
C HIS A 38 12.70 6.44 -9.55
N ILE A 39 13.06 6.97 -10.72
CA ILE A 39 12.97 6.26 -12.00
C ILE A 39 13.87 5.01 -11.97
N GLY A 40 15.10 5.14 -11.47
CA GLY A 40 16.04 4.04 -11.33
C GLY A 40 15.50 2.94 -10.41
N TRP A 41 14.90 3.30 -9.28
CA TRP A 41 14.25 2.36 -8.39
C TRP A 41 13.07 1.64 -9.06
N LEU A 42 12.16 2.34 -9.73
CA LEU A 42 11.05 1.73 -10.47
C LEU A 42 11.52 0.73 -11.53
N ARG A 43 12.63 1.04 -12.21
CA ARG A 43 13.24 0.13 -13.18
C ARG A 43 13.87 -1.08 -12.50
N ALA A 44 14.58 -0.88 -11.39
CA ALA A 44 15.18 -1.94 -10.59
C ALA A 44 14.15 -2.93 -10.05
N MET A 45 12.96 -2.45 -9.65
CA MET A 45 11.84 -3.32 -9.22
C MET A 45 11.36 -4.30 -10.31
N GLN A 46 11.70 -4.04 -11.56
CA GLN A 46 11.33 -4.84 -12.72
C GLN A 46 12.50 -5.65 -13.29
N ALA A 47 13.68 -5.60 -12.68
CA ALA A 47 14.93 -6.07 -13.25
C ALA A 47 15.13 -7.60 -13.29
N GLY A 48 14.23 -8.40 -12.71
CA GLY A 48 14.41 -9.84 -12.49
C GLY A 48 14.61 -10.73 -13.74
N ARG A 49 14.59 -10.17 -14.97
CA ARG A 49 14.83 -10.86 -16.25
C ARG A 49 15.92 -10.18 -17.09
N ASP A 50 16.62 -9.20 -16.54
CA ASP A 50 17.66 -8.48 -17.25
C ASP A 50 18.98 -9.27 -17.24
N THR A 51 19.81 -9.05 -18.28
CA THR A 51 21.14 -9.66 -18.33
C THR A 51 22.06 -9.02 -17.28
N PRO A 52 23.11 -9.74 -16.82
CA PRO A 52 24.07 -9.19 -15.87
C PRO A 52 24.69 -7.86 -16.33
N ASP A 53 24.96 -7.69 -17.62
CA ASP A 53 25.53 -6.43 -18.14
C ASP A 53 24.50 -5.28 -18.07
N THR A 54 23.24 -5.55 -18.37
CA THR A 54 22.15 -4.58 -18.19
C THR A 54 22.01 -4.19 -16.72
N LEU A 55 22.06 -5.16 -15.80
CA LEU A 55 21.99 -4.89 -14.36
C LEU A 55 23.18 -4.03 -13.89
N ARG A 56 24.41 -4.34 -14.31
CA ARG A 56 25.59 -3.53 -13.99
C ARG A 56 25.49 -2.10 -14.51
N ALA A 57 24.98 -1.93 -15.73
CA ALA A 57 24.75 -0.59 -16.30
C ALA A 57 23.70 0.19 -15.49
N GLN A 58 22.62 -0.46 -15.04
CA GLN A 58 21.61 0.15 -14.17
C GLN A 58 22.18 0.51 -12.80
N VAL A 59 23.03 -0.32 -12.20
CA VAL A 59 23.74 -0.02 -10.94
C VAL A 59 24.60 1.23 -11.10
N ALA A 60 25.40 1.32 -12.15
CA ALA A 60 26.25 2.49 -12.43
C ALA A 60 25.40 3.75 -12.61
N GLN A 61 24.32 3.66 -13.38
CA GLN A 61 23.40 4.79 -13.59
C GLN A 61 22.74 5.25 -12.29
N LEU A 62 22.30 4.31 -11.44
CA LEU A 62 21.63 4.62 -10.19
C LEU A 62 22.58 5.20 -9.15
N ARG A 63 23.84 4.74 -9.10
CA ARG A 63 24.91 5.33 -8.27
C ARG A 63 25.20 6.77 -8.65
N ALA A 64 25.14 7.10 -9.94
CA ALA A 64 25.33 8.45 -10.45
C ALA A 64 24.08 9.35 -10.31
N ALA A 65 22.94 8.81 -9.95
CA ALA A 65 21.71 9.58 -9.81
C ALA A 65 21.82 10.59 -8.66
N PRO A 66 21.49 11.88 -8.92
CA PRO A 66 21.54 12.89 -7.88
C PRO A 66 20.51 12.60 -6.79
N ALA A 67 20.96 12.66 -5.53
CA ALA A 67 20.10 12.53 -4.37
C ALA A 67 20.77 13.25 -3.18
N ALA A 68 20.06 14.17 -2.55
CA ALA A 68 20.54 14.80 -1.32
C ALA A 68 20.60 13.79 -0.18
N ALA A 69 21.60 13.86 0.68
CA ALA A 69 21.72 12.99 1.83
C ALA A 69 20.46 13.05 2.71
N GLY A 70 19.96 11.90 3.16
CA GLY A 70 18.78 11.80 3.99
C GLY A 70 17.44 12.10 3.27
N SER A 71 17.45 12.35 1.96
CA SER A 71 16.25 12.62 1.19
C SER A 71 15.53 11.33 0.79
N GLU A 72 14.27 11.45 0.38
CA GLU A 72 13.51 10.34 -0.18
C GLU A 72 14.14 9.77 -1.46
N ASP A 73 14.74 10.62 -2.30
CA ASP A 73 15.48 10.19 -3.48
C ASP A 73 16.71 9.35 -3.10
N ALA A 74 17.40 9.67 -1.99
CA ALA A 74 18.49 8.85 -1.48
C ALA A 74 17.98 7.48 -1.03
N ALA A 75 16.81 7.40 -0.39
CA ALA A 75 16.18 6.12 -0.05
C ALA A 75 15.81 5.31 -1.29
N TYR A 76 15.20 5.94 -2.32
CA TYR A 76 14.90 5.26 -3.59
C TYR A 76 16.16 4.75 -4.27
N ARG A 77 17.25 5.54 -4.28
CA ARG A 77 18.53 5.11 -4.81
C ARG A 77 19.04 3.86 -4.10
N ALA A 78 19.03 3.87 -2.77
CA ALA A 78 19.49 2.75 -1.95
C ALA A 78 18.64 1.48 -2.17
N PHE A 79 17.32 1.58 -2.17
CA PHE A 79 16.43 0.44 -2.44
C PHE A 79 16.57 -0.10 -3.88
N GLY A 80 16.78 0.78 -4.85
CA GLY A 80 17.05 0.36 -6.22
C GLY A 80 18.38 -0.39 -6.34
N LEU A 81 19.43 0.10 -5.69
CA LEU A 81 20.73 -0.57 -5.62
C LEU A 81 20.62 -1.95 -4.97
N HIS A 82 19.90 -2.04 -3.84
CA HIS A 82 19.62 -3.33 -3.21
C HIS A 82 19.07 -4.34 -4.20
N ARG A 83 18.01 -3.99 -4.94
CA ARG A 83 17.38 -4.92 -5.90
C ARG A 83 18.30 -5.36 -7.03
N LEU A 84 19.10 -4.44 -7.56
CA LEU A 84 20.01 -4.73 -8.67
C LEU A 84 21.22 -5.57 -8.23
N LEU A 85 21.78 -5.26 -7.06
CA LEU A 85 22.93 -5.99 -6.50
C LEU A 85 22.53 -7.41 -6.08
N ASP A 86 21.35 -7.56 -5.47
CA ASP A 86 20.78 -8.87 -5.14
C ASP A 86 20.58 -9.72 -6.40
N ALA A 87 20.02 -9.13 -7.47
CA ALA A 87 19.87 -9.81 -8.75
C ALA A 87 21.20 -10.19 -9.42
N LEU A 88 22.29 -9.49 -9.10
CA LEU A 88 23.66 -9.80 -9.52
C LEU A 88 24.35 -10.85 -8.64
N GLY A 89 23.75 -11.24 -7.50
CA GLY A 89 24.32 -12.16 -6.51
C GLY A 89 25.30 -11.49 -5.53
N ASP A 90 25.46 -10.17 -5.58
CA ASP A 90 26.28 -9.42 -4.60
C ASP A 90 25.43 -9.11 -3.37
N HIS A 91 25.15 -10.15 -2.57
CA HIS A 91 24.24 -10.05 -1.43
C HIS A 91 24.80 -9.18 -0.30
N ALA A 92 26.13 -9.08 -0.16
CA ALA A 92 26.75 -8.23 0.85
C ALA A 92 26.48 -6.75 0.55
N ALA A 93 26.81 -6.29 -0.65
CA ALA A 93 26.53 -4.92 -1.07
C ALA A 93 25.01 -4.63 -1.16
N ALA A 94 24.20 -5.62 -1.52
CA ALA A 94 22.75 -5.51 -1.52
C ALA A 94 22.20 -5.24 -0.10
N TRP A 95 22.73 -5.95 0.90
CA TRP A 95 22.35 -5.74 2.30
C TRP A 95 22.72 -4.34 2.81
N GLU A 96 23.94 -3.87 2.52
CA GLU A 96 24.38 -2.52 2.88
C GLU A 96 23.45 -1.45 2.28
N ALA A 97 23.10 -1.58 1.01
CA ALA A 97 22.17 -0.67 0.34
C ALA A 97 20.77 -0.72 0.97
N LEU A 98 20.26 -1.90 1.32
CA LEU A 98 18.98 -2.04 2.04
C LEU A 98 19.01 -1.34 3.39
N ALA A 99 20.06 -1.57 4.18
CA ALA A 99 20.23 -0.97 5.50
C ALA A 99 20.29 0.56 5.41
N GLU A 100 21.01 1.11 4.42
CA GLU A 100 21.04 2.55 4.15
C GLU A 100 19.63 3.10 3.86
N GLY A 101 18.91 2.49 2.93
CA GLY A 101 17.55 2.90 2.58
C GLY A 101 16.59 2.88 3.76
N CYS A 102 16.64 1.81 4.56
CA CYS A 102 15.83 1.68 5.78
C CYS A 102 16.19 2.74 6.82
N ALA A 103 17.47 3.02 7.05
CA ALA A 103 17.92 4.06 7.98
C ALA A 103 17.42 5.45 7.56
N ILE A 104 17.49 5.79 6.28
CA ILE A 104 16.97 7.05 5.74
C ILE A 104 15.45 7.14 5.97
N LYS A 105 14.69 6.11 5.61
CA LYS A 105 13.22 6.12 5.81
C LYS A 105 12.85 6.19 7.29
N ALA A 106 13.59 5.51 8.17
CA ALA A 106 13.38 5.59 9.62
C ALA A 106 13.64 7.01 10.15
N ALA A 107 14.69 7.68 9.68
CA ALA A 107 15.00 9.06 10.07
C ALA A 107 13.96 10.08 9.56
N MET A 108 13.35 9.82 8.40
CA MET A 108 12.28 10.65 7.84
C MET A 108 10.92 10.43 8.53
N SER A 109 10.74 9.30 9.20
CA SER A 109 9.47 8.98 9.85
C SER A 109 9.28 9.83 11.11
N THR A 110 8.15 10.52 11.18
CA THR A 110 7.68 11.20 12.41
C THR A 110 6.89 10.27 13.32
N ALA A 111 6.48 9.11 12.81
CA ALA A 111 5.74 8.13 13.59
C ALA A 111 6.64 7.56 14.71
N ARG A 112 6.10 7.55 15.92
CA ARG A 112 6.71 6.90 17.08
C ARG A 112 5.76 5.84 17.56
N HIS A 113 6.28 4.65 17.84
CA HIS A 113 5.52 3.63 18.50
C HIS A 113 5.23 4.06 19.94
N ASP A 114 3.95 4.14 20.29
CA ASP A 114 3.46 4.44 21.63
C ASP A 114 2.66 3.22 22.15
N PRO A 115 3.27 2.34 22.94
CA PRO A 115 2.60 1.13 23.42
C PRO A 115 1.39 1.43 24.32
N ALA A 116 1.35 2.59 24.98
CA ALA A 116 0.22 2.98 25.82
C ALA A 116 -0.98 3.39 24.97
N ALA A 117 -0.74 4.22 23.95
CA ALA A 117 -1.78 4.61 23.00
C ALA A 117 -2.32 3.41 22.20
N GLU A 118 -1.45 2.48 21.81
CA GLU A 118 -1.87 1.26 21.12
C GLU A 118 -2.73 0.36 22.03
N ARG A 119 -2.33 0.19 23.29
CA ARG A 119 -3.12 -0.57 24.28
C ARG A 119 -4.48 0.07 24.50
N ALA A 120 -4.55 1.39 24.68
CA ALA A 120 -5.80 2.11 24.82
C ALA A 120 -6.74 1.91 23.62
N LEU A 121 -6.20 1.92 22.40
CA LEU A 121 -6.96 1.63 21.18
C LEU A 121 -7.55 0.21 21.19
N PHE A 122 -6.76 -0.80 21.55
CA PHE A 122 -7.24 -2.19 21.62
C PHE A 122 -8.26 -2.40 22.74
N ASP A 123 -8.09 -1.74 23.86
CA ASP A 123 -9.06 -1.81 24.97
C ASP A 123 -10.39 -1.16 24.59
N ALA A 124 -10.35 -0.02 23.90
CA ALA A 124 -11.53 0.62 23.35
C ALA A 124 -12.24 -0.26 22.29
N LEU A 125 -11.50 -0.88 21.40
CA LEU A 125 -12.05 -1.83 20.41
C LEU A 125 -12.74 -3.04 21.07
N ARG A 126 -12.17 -3.56 22.16
CA ARG A 126 -12.78 -4.66 22.92
C ARG A 126 -14.05 -4.25 23.67
N ALA A 127 -14.13 -2.98 24.05
CA ALA A 127 -15.26 -2.42 24.76
C ALA A 127 -16.44 -2.07 23.83
N LEU A 128 -16.22 -2.03 22.49
CA LEU A 128 -17.30 -1.79 21.55
C LEU A 128 -18.43 -2.83 21.74
N PRO A 129 -19.69 -2.39 21.72
CA PRO A 129 -20.83 -3.29 21.77
C PRO A 129 -20.71 -4.30 20.63
N ARG A 130 -20.70 -5.59 20.97
CA ARG A 130 -20.85 -6.63 19.98
C ARG A 130 -22.29 -6.62 19.53
N ALA A 131 -22.57 -6.26 18.29
CA ALA A 131 -23.86 -6.56 17.71
C ALA A 131 -24.11 -8.07 17.90
N ALA A 132 -25.24 -8.43 18.47
CA ALA A 132 -25.59 -9.84 18.59
C ALA A 132 -25.48 -10.47 17.21
N ALA A 133 -24.65 -11.50 17.08
CA ALA A 133 -24.52 -12.23 15.83
C ALA A 133 -25.92 -12.78 15.48
N GLY A 134 -26.57 -12.20 14.48
CA GLY A 134 -27.92 -12.53 14.09
C GLY A 134 -28.96 -11.42 14.17
N ALA A 135 -28.63 -10.24 14.73
CA ALA A 135 -29.58 -9.13 14.88
C ALA A 135 -29.64 -8.18 13.68
N VAL A 136 -29.35 -8.60 12.47
CA VAL A 136 -30.05 -8.04 11.33
C VAL A 136 -31.26 -8.95 11.13
N GLU A 137 -32.35 -8.67 11.81
CA GLU A 137 -33.68 -9.09 11.33
C GLU A 137 -33.81 -8.39 9.96
N GLY A 138 -33.31 -9.06 8.94
CA GLY A 138 -33.64 -8.71 7.57
C GLY A 138 -35.16 -8.84 7.50
N ASP A 139 -35.82 -7.85 6.95
CA ASP A 139 -37.19 -7.99 6.52
C ASP A 139 -37.27 -9.28 5.65
N ASP A 140 -37.76 -10.37 6.22
CA ASP A 140 -37.89 -11.65 5.55
C ASP A 140 -38.75 -11.57 4.27
N THR A 141 -39.42 -10.45 4.05
CA THR A 141 -40.20 -10.13 2.85
C THR A 141 -39.37 -9.46 1.76
N ALA A 142 -38.15 -8.94 2.07
CA ALA A 142 -37.28 -8.34 1.08
C ALA A 142 -36.54 -9.47 0.31
N PRO A 143 -36.46 -9.37 -1.03
CA PRO A 143 -35.64 -10.32 -1.80
C PRO A 143 -34.18 -10.27 -1.29
N PRO A 144 -33.51 -11.42 -1.15
CA PRO A 144 -32.14 -11.43 -0.68
C PRO A 144 -31.29 -10.52 -1.56
N PRO A 145 -30.36 -9.74 -1.00
CA PRO A 145 -29.51 -8.86 -1.77
C PRO A 145 -28.80 -9.70 -2.85
N VAL A 146 -28.84 -9.23 -4.08
CA VAL A 146 -28.21 -9.90 -5.24
C VAL A 146 -26.70 -10.06 -5.02
N THR A 147 -26.13 -9.21 -4.18
CA THR A 147 -24.69 -9.22 -3.87
C THR A 147 -24.48 -9.18 -2.35
N ARG A 148 -23.68 -10.09 -1.84
CA ARG A 148 -23.24 -10.09 -0.44
C ARG A 148 -21.77 -9.71 -0.36
N THR A 149 -21.42 -8.82 0.55
CA THR A 149 -20.03 -8.45 0.81
C THR A 149 -19.40 -9.46 1.77
N LEU A 150 -18.26 -10.00 1.37
CA LEU A 150 -17.40 -10.84 2.20
C LEU A 150 -16.13 -10.04 2.56
N PHE A 151 -15.88 -9.85 3.85
CA PHE A 151 -14.67 -9.21 4.32
C PHE A 151 -13.60 -10.25 4.64
N VAL A 152 -12.45 -10.14 3.99
CA VAL A 152 -11.24 -10.88 4.35
C VAL A 152 -10.41 -9.99 5.26
N VAL A 153 -10.30 -10.38 6.52
CA VAL A 153 -9.55 -9.62 7.53
C VAL A 153 -8.43 -10.46 8.12
N GLY A 154 -7.32 -9.81 8.46
CA GLY A 154 -6.19 -10.50 9.05
C GLY A 154 -5.04 -9.54 9.38
N MET A 155 -4.04 -10.04 10.09
CA MET A 155 -2.81 -9.32 10.33
C MET A 155 -2.09 -9.02 9.00
N HIS A 156 -1.32 -7.95 8.98
CA HIS A 156 -0.50 -7.62 7.82
C HIS A 156 0.41 -8.82 7.47
N ARG A 157 0.50 -9.19 6.20
CA ARG A 157 1.29 -10.35 5.70
C ARG A 157 0.81 -11.74 6.20
N SER A 158 -0.44 -11.88 6.64
CA SER A 158 -1.02 -13.15 7.10
C SER A 158 -1.60 -14.03 5.99
N GLY A 159 -1.47 -13.63 4.72
CA GLY A 159 -1.97 -14.40 3.59
C GLY A 159 -3.38 -14.01 3.12
N THR A 160 -3.93 -12.89 3.56
CA THR A 160 -5.24 -12.38 3.12
C THR A 160 -5.35 -12.29 1.61
N SER A 161 -4.32 -11.80 0.90
CA SER A 161 -4.29 -11.73 -0.56
C SER A 161 -4.30 -13.11 -1.24
N VAL A 162 -3.74 -14.14 -0.58
CA VAL A 162 -3.80 -15.52 -1.10
C VAL A 162 -5.23 -16.05 -0.97
N LEU A 163 -5.86 -15.83 0.19
CA LEU A 163 -7.24 -16.24 0.42
C LEU A 163 -8.19 -15.53 -0.55
N GLU A 164 -8.05 -14.23 -0.74
CA GLU A 164 -8.82 -13.43 -1.70
C GLU A 164 -8.67 -14.01 -3.13
N ARG A 165 -7.45 -14.35 -3.53
CA ARG A 165 -7.18 -14.97 -4.84
C ARG A 165 -7.84 -16.34 -5.00
N VAL A 166 -7.87 -17.15 -3.93
CA VAL A 166 -8.55 -18.46 -3.92
C VAL A 166 -10.05 -18.27 -4.05
N LEU A 167 -10.63 -17.34 -3.27
CA LEU A 167 -12.07 -17.06 -3.29
C LEU A 167 -12.52 -16.50 -4.64
N SER A 168 -11.77 -15.57 -5.21
CA SER A 168 -12.08 -14.96 -6.53
C SER A 168 -11.92 -15.91 -7.71
N GLY A 169 -11.38 -17.12 -7.49
CA GLY A 169 -11.43 -18.21 -8.46
C GLY A 169 -12.84 -18.80 -8.66
N HIS A 170 -13.78 -18.52 -7.77
CA HIS A 170 -15.16 -18.97 -7.89
C HIS A 170 -15.99 -18.01 -8.76
N SER A 171 -16.77 -18.52 -9.71
CA SER A 171 -17.53 -17.72 -10.69
C SER A 171 -18.60 -16.79 -10.07
N GLY A 172 -19.01 -17.04 -8.85
CA GLY A 172 -19.95 -16.21 -8.10
C GLY A 172 -19.28 -15.15 -7.22
N MET A 173 -17.94 -14.98 -7.28
CA MET A 173 -17.21 -14.03 -6.47
C MET A 173 -16.46 -13.01 -7.34
N ILE A 174 -16.47 -11.77 -6.89
CA ILE A 174 -15.73 -10.67 -7.50
C ILE A 174 -14.72 -10.16 -6.48
N ASP A 175 -13.47 -10.05 -6.89
CA ASP A 175 -12.40 -9.45 -6.11
C ASP A 175 -12.64 -7.94 -6.01
N GLY A 176 -12.87 -7.43 -4.80
CA GLY A 176 -13.05 -6.01 -4.51
C GLY A 176 -11.73 -5.27 -4.25
N GLY A 177 -10.64 -6.00 -4.10
CA GLY A 177 -9.32 -5.48 -3.77
C GLY A 177 -9.23 -4.78 -2.42
N GLU A 178 -8.07 -4.23 -2.11
CA GLU A 178 -7.87 -3.36 -0.95
C GLU A 178 -8.47 -1.98 -1.23
N ASN A 179 -9.70 -1.75 -0.78
CA ASN A 179 -10.37 -0.47 -0.96
C ASN A 179 -10.52 0.29 0.38
N HIS A 180 -10.77 1.58 0.28
CA HIS A 180 -10.92 2.47 1.43
C HIS A 180 -12.39 2.86 1.71
N VAL A 181 -13.34 2.09 1.20
CA VAL A 181 -14.78 2.42 1.33
C VAL A 181 -15.22 2.35 2.78
N PHE A 182 -14.87 1.28 3.50
CA PHE A 182 -15.19 1.16 4.92
C PHE A 182 -14.55 2.27 5.78
N PRO A 183 -13.22 2.51 5.71
CA PRO A 183 -12.62 3.66 6.40
C PRO A 183 -13.25 5.01 6.04
N ALA A 184 -13.65 5.22 4.80
CA ALA A 184 -14.33 6.44 4.38
C ALA A 184 -15.73 6.57 5.00
N ALA A 185 -16.51 5.49 5.00
CA ALA A 185 -17.83 5.44 5.62
C ALA A 185 -17.76 5.68 7.15
N MET A 186 -16.75 5.10 7.82
CA MET A 186 -16.50 5.32 9.24
C MET A 186 -16.13 6.77 9.55
N ARG A 187 -15.24 7.38 8.75
CA ARG A 187 -14.89 8.81 8.91
C ARG A 187 -16.11 9.72 8.74
N TRP A 188 -17.00 9.36 7.83
CA TRP A 188 -18.24 10.09 7.65
C TRP A 188 -19.17 9.91 8.86
N ALA A 189 -19.42 8.67 9.30
CA ALA A 189 -20.35 8.37 10.39
C ALA A 189 -19.88 8.93 11.75
N THR A 190 -18.58 8.92 12.00
CA THR A 190 -17.98 9.45 13.23
C THR A 190 -17.66 10.94 13.18
N GLU A 191 -17.85 11.59 12.02
CA GLU A 191 -17.44 12.98 11.77
C GLU A 191 -15.99 13.26 12.20
N HIS A 192 -15.12 12.23 12.09
CA HIS A 192 -13.73 12.32 12.49
C HIS A 192 -12.79 12.01 11.32
N ARG A 193 -11.84 12.92 11.11
CA ARG A 193 -10.80 12.80 10.08
C ARG A 193 -9.43 12.59 10.71
N GLY A 194 -9.22 11.40 11.25
CA GLY A 194 -7.91 10.99 11.76
C GLY A 194 -6.86 10.87 10.66
N THR A 195 -5.59 10.88 11.04
CA THR A 195 -4.45 10.71 10.12
C THR A 195 -4.22 9.26 9.72
N GLY A 196 -4.75 8.32 10.50
CA GLY A 196 -4.65 6.87 10.27
C GLY A 196 -5.94 6.27 9.68
N VAL A 197 -5.88 4.97 9.42
CA VAL A 197 -7.06 4.18 9.01
C VAL A 197 -8.03 4.02 10.17
N LEU A 198 -7.49 3.84 11.37
CA LEU A 198 -8.20 3.69 12.63
C LEU A 198 -7.38 4.37 13.75
N ASP A 199 -8.05 5.17 14.57
CA ASP A 199 -7.48 5.77 15.77
C ASP A 199 -8.46 5.69 16.94
N LEU A 200 -8.00 5.98 18.15
CA LEU A 200 -8.80 5.89 19.37
C LEU A 200 -10.06 6.76 19.28
N ALA A 201 -9.96 7.98 18.77
CA ALA A 201 -11.09 8.90 18.64
C ALA A 201 -12.17 8.35 17.68
N THR A 202 -11.79 7.69 16.60
CA THR A 202 -12.74 7.00 15.72
C THR A 202 -13.47 5.89 16.45
N VAL A 203 -12.76 5.08 17.27
CA VAL A 203 -13.37 3.97 18.02
C VAL A 203 -14.31 4.49 19.10
N GLU A 204 -13.91 5.49 19.86
CA GLU A 204 -14.73 6.11 20.91
C GLU A 204 -16.03 6.72 20.34
N ARG A 205 -15.95 7.39 19.20
CA ARG A 205 -17.14 7.93 18.52
C ARG A 205 -18.01 6.83 17.92
N ALA A 206 -17.40 5.78 17.38
CA ALA A 206 -18.14 4.62 16.88
C ALA A 206 -18.98 3.94 17.98
N ALA A 207 -18.52 3.97 19.23
CA ALA A 207 -19.27 3.42 20.37
C ALA A 207 -20.60 4.14 20.63
N SER A 208 -20.77 5.39 20.16
CA SER A 208 -21.98 6.18 20.31
C SER A 208 -22.92 6.11 19.08
N LEU A 209 -22.53 5.44 18.00
CA LEU A 209 -23.35 5.30 16.80
C LEU A 209 -24.58 4.42 17.06
N GLY A 210 -25.74 4.89 16.63
CA GLY A 210 -26.98 4.15 16.68
C GLY A 210 -27.17 3.19 15.51
N ALA A 211 -28.21 2.36 15.56
CA ALA A 211 -28.51 1.39 14.50
C ALA A 211 -28.69 2.07 13.12
N GLY A 212 -29.28 3.27 13.07
CA GLY A 212 -29.45 4.03 11.84
C GLY A 212 -28.11 4.46 11.21
N ASP A 213 -27.13 4.86 12.03
CA ASP A 213 -25.81 5.25 11.57
C ASP A 213 -25.06 4.03 10.98
N TRP A 214 -25.14 2.89 11.66
CA TRP A 214 -24.56 1.64 11.17
C TRP A 214 -25.20 1.16 9.87
N ALA A 215 -26.53 1.30 9.74
CA ALA A 215 -27.23 1.00 8.49
C ALA A 215 -26.76 1.92 7.35
N GLU A 216 -26.51 3.20 7.64
CA GLU A 216 -25.96 4.13 6.64
C GLU A 216 -24.50 3.81 6.28
N VAL A 217 -23.67 3.41 7.24
CA VAL A 217 -22.32 2.90 6.94
C VAL A 217 -22.41 1.73 5.95
N GLY A 218 -23.31 0.78 6.19
CA GLY A 218 -23.54 -0.36 5.30
C GLY A 218 -24.01 0.05 3.90
N ARG A 219 -24.89 1.04 3.78
CA ARG A 219 -25.35 1.54 2.46
C ARG A 219 -24.27 2.24 1.64
N ARG A 220 -23.25 2.80 2.30
CA ARG A 220 -22.12 3.49 1.65
C ARG A 220 -20.99 2.56 1.22
N MET A 221 -21.05 1.32 1.63
CA MET A 221 -20.08 0.27 1.29
C MET A 221 -20.48 -0.50 0.04
#